data_e903a3657525338246b56091241e5299
#
_entry.id   e903a3657525338246b56091241e5299
#
_cell.length_a   1.000
_cell.length_b   1.000
_cell.length_c   1.000
_cell.angle_alpha   90.00
_cell.angle_beta   90.00
_cell.angle_gamma   90.00
#
_symmetry.space_group_name_H-M   'P 1'
#
loop_
_entity.id
_entity.type
_entity.pdbx_description
1 polymer ?
#
loop_
_entity_poly.entity_id
_entity_poly.type
_entity_poly.pdbx_seq_one_letter_code
_entity_poly.pdbx_strand_id
1 'polypeptide(L)'
;LRVDQFDGRQPPCILVDGKGRRQRVLPLWKETAIAIRNWLAVRGAGADPELFLNAAGRALTRSGVEYILAKHVTAAARRQPSLARKRVTPHVLRHTCAMHSLQATGDIRKVALWLGHASIQSTEIYLRADPTEKLEALAKLGAPVLKKGRFKAPDKLIAMLKAAASPGNYAE
;
A
#
# COMPACT_ATOMS: atom_id res chain seq x y z
N LEU A 1 -15.95 0.21 -12.27
CA LEU A 1 -16.86 1.04 -11.47
C LEU A 1 -17.90 1.68 -12.38
N ARG A 2 -19.13 1.71 -11.92
CA ARG A 2 -20.28 2.28 -12.64
C ARG A 2 -20.78 3.54 -11.93
N VAL A 3 -21.55 4.35 -12.64
CA VAL A 3 -22.10 5.61 -12.08
C VAL A 3 -23.07 5.32 -10.92
N ASP A 4 -23.90 4.29 -11.05
CA ASP A 4 -24.87 3.86 -10.04
C ASP A 4 -24.23 3.32 -8.75
N GLN A 5 -22.93 3.02 -8.76
CA GLN A 5 -22.16 2.59 -7.60
C GLN A 5 -21.63 3.78 -6.75
N PHE A 6 -21.75 5.01 -7.23
CA PHE A 6 -21.36 6.18 -6.48
C PHE A 6 -22.55 6.80 -5.74
N ASP A 7 -22.48 6.81 -4.42
CA ASP A 7 -23.42 7.56 -3.57
C ASP A 7 -22.73 8.82 -3.04
N GLY A 8 -23.19 9.95 -3.55
CA GLY A 8 -22.64 11.26 -3.17
C GLY A 8 -23.30 11.88 -1.93
N ARG A 9 -24.27 11.21 -1.27
CA ARG A 9 -24.89 11.68 -0.01
C ARG A 9 -23.88 11.64 1.13
N GLN A 10 -24.24 12.11 2.29
CA GLN A 10 -23.38 12.12 3.48
C GLN A 10 -23.63 10.88 4.35
N PRO A 11 -22.61 10.08 4.66
CA PRO A 11 -21.21 10.15 4.18
C PRO A 11 -21.09 9.61 2.73
N PRO A 12 -20.29 10.29 1.87
CA PRO A 12 -20.13 9.84 0.49
C PRO A 12 -19.42 8.49 0.44
N CYS A 13 -19.89 7.61 -0.43
CA CYS A 13 -19.31 6.28 -0.55
C CYS A 13 -19.36 5.75 -1.98
N ILE A 14 -18.63 4.65 -2.21
CA ILE A 14 -18.66 3.92 -3.46
C ILE A 14 -18.84 2.43 -3.18
N LEU A 15 -19.76 1.80 -3.91
CA LEU A 15 -19.97 0.36 -3.90
C LEU A 15 -18.98 -0.28 -4.87
N VAL A 16 -18.16 -1.19 -4.39
CA VAL A 16 -17.16 -1.88 -5.21
C VAL A 16 -17.50 -3.36 -5.29
N ASP A 17 -17.72 -3.84 -6.51
CA ASP A 17 -17.84 -5.27 -6.79
C ASP A 17 -16.44 -5.88 -6.90
N GLY A 18 -16.12 -6.75 -5.96
CA GLY A 18 -14.86 -7.47 -5.91
C GLY A 18 -14.91 -8.84 -6.59
N LYS A 19 -13.76 -9.50 -6.66
CA LYS A 19 -13.66 -10.88 -7.15
C LYS A 19 -14.53 -11.81 -6.31
N GLY A 20 -15.26 -12.71 -6.96
CA GLY A 20 -16.16 -13.66 -6.30
C GLY A 20 -17.47 -13.03 -5.81
N ARG A 21 -17.99 -12.01 -6.50
CA ARG A 21 -19.24 -11.31 -6.18
C ARG A 21 -19.30 -10.68 -4.78
N ARG A 22 -18.13 -10.44 -4.17
CA ARG A 22 -18.06 -9.77 -2.86
C ARG A 22 -18.17 -8.27 -3.04
N GLN A 23 -19.26 -7.72 -2.57
CA GLN A 23 -19.48 -6.28 -2.56
C GLN A 23 -18.93 -5.67 -1.29
N ARG A 24 -18.42 -4.45 -1.40
CA ARG A 24 -18.00 -3.64 -0.26
C ARG A 24 -18.29 -2.18 -0.51
N VAL A 25 -18.71 -1.51 0.54
CA VAL A 25 -18.90 -0.06 0.56
C VAL A 25 -17.62 0.58 1.07
N LEU A 26 -17.06 1.49 0.29
CA LEU A 26 -15.88 2.26 0.69
C LEU A 26 -16.28 3.71 0.91
N PRO A 27 -16.07 4.26 2.11
CA PRO A 27 -16.26 5.68 2.35
C PRO A 27 -15.25 6.48 1.55
N LEU A 28 -15.66 7.64 1.07
CA LEU A 28 -14.82 8.56 0.31
C LEU A 28 -14.53 9.81 1.12
N TRP A 29 -13.34 10.34 0.94
CA TRP A 29 -13.04 11.70 1.39
C TRP A 29 -13.93 12.70 0.65
N LYS A 30 -14.24 13.80 1.31
CA LYS A 30 -15.09 14.87 0.77
C LYS A 30 -14.53 15.39 -0.57
N GLU A 31 -13.23 15.59 -0.64
CA GLU A 31 -12.52 16.05 -1.83
C GLU A 31 -12.66 15.07 -3.00
N THR A 32 -12.55 13.77 -2.74
CA THR A 32 -12.73 12.73 -3.75
C THR A 32 -14.17 12.71 -4.27
N ALA A 33 -15.14 12.83 -3.38
CA ALA A 33 -16.56 12.88 -3.77
C ALA A 33 -16.88 14.13 -4.61
N ILE A 34 -16.29 15.29 -4.27
CA ILE A 34 -16.40 16.52 -5.06
C ILE A 34 -15.80 16.30 -6.45
N ALA A 35 -14.61 15.72 -6.54
CA ALA A 35 -13.96 15.45 -7.82
C ALA A 35 -14.80 14.50 -8.70
N ILE A 36 -15.42 13.48 -8.12
CA ILE A 36 -16.31 12.58 -8.85
C ILE A 36 -17.56 13.33 -9.34
N ARG A 37 -18.18 14.17 -8.53
CA ARG A 37 -19.34 14.97 -8.95
C ARG A 37 -18.99 15.91 -10.09
N ASN A 38 -17.85 16.60 -10.01
CA ASN A 38 -17.38 17.47 -11.06
C ASN A 38 -17.11 16.70 -12.36
N TRP A 39 -16.54 15.50 -12.25
CA TRP A 39 -16.37 14.62 -13.40
C TRP A 39 -17.71 14.21 -14.00
N LEU A 40 -18.69 13.82 -13.18
CA LEU A 40 -20.05 13.44 -13.64
C LEU A 40 -20.76 14.58 -14.37
N ALA A 41 -20.55 15.82 -13.94
CA ALA A 41 -21.10 17.01 -14.61
C ALA A 41 -20.52 17.21 -16.02
N VAL A 42 -19.27 16.84 -16.25
CA VAL A 42 -18.56 17.05 -17.53
C VAL A 42 -18.72 15.86 -18.47
N ARG A 43 -18.84 14.62 -17.94
CA ARG A 43 -18.89 13.41 -18.78
C ARG A 43 -20.16 13.30 -19.61
N GLY A 44 -21.23 14.00 -19.28
CA GLY A 44 -22.51 13.99 -19.97
C GLY A 44 -23.41 12.79 -19.62
N ALA A 45 -24.72 12.97 -19.83
CA ALA A 45 -25.72 11.93 -19.78
C ALA A 45 -25.72 11.13 -21.09
N GLY A 46 -25.97 9.83 -21.03
CA GLY A 46 -26.07 8.95 -22.20
C GLY A 46 -24.77 8.30 -22.65
N ALA A 47 -23.68 8.51 -21.92
CA ALA A 47 -22.46 7.75 -22.11
C ALA A 47 -22.58 6.34 -21.50
N ASP A 48 -21.55 5.51 -21.73
CA ASP A 48 -21.37 4.22 -21.06
C ASP A 48 -21.72 4.27 -19.56
N PRO A 49 -22.32 3.22 -18.96
CA PRO A 49 -22.67 3.21 -17.54
C PRO A 49 -21.43 3.24 -16.62
N GLU A 50 -20.23 3.03 -17.15
CA GLU A 50 -18.99 3.08 -16.40
C GLU A 50 -18.66 4.49 -15.92
N LEU A 51 -18.17 4.57 -14.68
CA LEU A 51 -17.84 5.84 -14.02
C LEU A 51 -16.77 6.62 -14.78
N PHE A 52 -15.73 5.94 -15.23
CA PHE A 52 -14.59 6.57 -15.92
C PHE A 52 -14.55 6.20 -17.39
N LEU A 53 -14.49 7.22 -18.25
CA LEU A 53 -14.46 7.06 -19.69
C LEU A 53 -13.10 7.52 -20.26
N ASN A 54 -12.74 6.95 -21.39
CA ASN A 54 -11.62 7.41 -22.21
C ASN A 54 -12.04 8.60 -23.09
N ALA A 55 -11.08 9.16 -23.84
CA ALA A 55 -11.34 10.31 -24.73
C ALA A 55 -12.36 10.03 -25.85
N ALA A 56 -12.64 8.76 -26.16
CA ALA A 56 -13.65 8.36 -27.13
C ALA A 56 -15.04 8.09 -26.48
N GLY A 57 -15.23 8.46 -25.21
CA GLY A 57 -16.49 8.27 -24.50
C GLY A 57 -16.81 6.83 -24.09
N ARG A 58 -15.87 5.89 -24.23
CA ARG A 58 -16.01 4.48 -23.86
C ARG A 58 -15.37 4.18 -22.51
N ALA A 59 -15.76 3.09 -21.89
CA ALA A 59 -15.19 2.62 -20.62
C ALA A 59 -13.65 2.67 -20.61
N LEU A 60 -13.08 3.23 -19.54
CA LEU A 60 -11.65 3.28 -19.35
C LEU A 60 -11.12 1.87 -19.07
N THR A 61 -10.22 1.39 -19.93
CA THR A 61 -9.60 0.08 -19.79
C THR A 61 -8.50 0.07 -18.74
N ARG A 62 -8.06 -1.12 -18.33
CA ARG A 62 -6.91 -1.29 -17.43
C ARG A 62 -5.64 -0.62 -18.00
N SER A 63 -5.34 -0.86 -19.27
CA SER A 63 -4.19 -0.24 -19.93
C SER A 63 -4.32 1.29 -20.01
N GLY A 64 -5.55 1.81 -20.17
CA GLY A 64 -5.81 3.24 -20.09
C GLY A 64 -5.49 3.82 -18.71
N VAL A 65 -5.87 3.14 -17.63
CA VAL A 65 -5.50 3.54 -16.26
C VAL A 65 -3.98 3.51 -16.07
N GLU A 66 -3.32 2.45 -16.53
CA GLU A 66 -1.86 2.30 -16.42
C GLU A 66 -1.13 3.42 -17.21
N TYR A 67 -1.63 3.76 -18.40
CA TYR A 67 -1.11 4.89 -19.20
C TYR A 67 -1.25 6.24 -18.47
N ILE A 68 -2.42 6.52 -17.92
CA ILE A 68 -2.67 7.77 -17.16
C ILE A 68 -1.75 7.82 -15.94
N LEU A 69 -1.60 6.71 -15.22
CA LEU A 69 -0.70 6.62 -14.08
C LEU A 69 0.75 6.91 -14.50
N ALA A 70 1.23 6.29 -15.55
CA ALA A 70 2.60 6.52 -16.07
C ALA A 70 2.84 7.99 -16.42
N LYS A 71 1.86 8.65 -17.06
CA LYS A 71 1.92 10.08 -17.38
C LYS A 71 2.08 10.93 -16.11
N HIS A 72 1.29 10.64 -15.06
CA HIS A 72 1.38 11.36 -13.78
C HIS A 72 2.68 11.08 -13.05
N VAL A 73 3.18 9.85 -13.08
CA VAL A 73 4.48 9.49 -12.48
C VAL A 73 5.62 10.25 -13.17
N THR A 74 5.61 10.33 -14.51
CA THR A 74 6.59 11.11 -15.26
C THR A 74 6.56 12.59 -14.89
N ALA A 75 5.36 13.17 -14.76
CA ALA A 75 5.22 14.56 -14.34
C ALA A 75 5.71 14.78 -12.88
N ALA A 76 5.39 13.85 -11.98
CA ALA A 76 5.82 13.91 -10.58
C ALA A 76 7.34 13.72 -10.43
N ALA A 77 7.96 12.91 -11.29
CA ALA A 77 9.41 12.68 -11.29
C ALA A 77 10.23 13.96 -11.56
N ARG A 78 9.63 14.96 -12.19
CA ARG A 78 10.28 16.27 -12.37
C ARG A 78 10.51 16.98 -11.02
N ARG A 79 9.63 16.78 -10.05
CA ARG A 79 9.72 17.34 -8.69
C ARG A 79 10.43 16.40 -7.72
N GLN A 80 10.30 15.10 -7.95
CA GLN A 80 10.86 14.05 -7.11
C GLN A 80 11.63 13.04 -7.98
N PRO A 81 12.92 13.28 -8.29
CA PRO A 81 13.71 12.45 -9.21
C PRO A 81 13.80 10.97 -8.84
N SER A 82 13.65 10.64 -7.56
CA SER A 82 13.65 9.24 -7.10
C SER A 82 12.53 8.41 -7.73
N LEU A 83 11.43 9.04 -8.17
CA LEU A 83 10.33 8.36 -8.84
C LEU A 83 10.69 7.85 -10.23
N ALA A 84 11.62 8.52 -10.93
CA ALA A 84 12.08 8.08 -12.24
C ALA A 84 12.74 6.68 -12.23
N ARG A 85 13.29 6.29 -11.07
CA ARG A 85 13.93 4.97 -10.87
C ARG A 85 12.96 3.90 -10.37
N LYS A 86 11.69 4.24 -10.13
CA LYS A 86 10.69 3.33 -9.55
C LYS A 86 9.67 2.91 -10.59
N ARG A 87 9.36 1.63 -10.64
CA ARG A 87 8.24 1.12 -11.44
C ARG A 87 6.93 1.29 -10.65
N VAL A 88 6.26 2.43 -10.84
CA VAL A 88 4.98 2.70 -10.19
C VAL A 88 3.84 2.07 -11.01
N THR A 89 3.11 1.15 -10.41
CA THR A 89 1.97 0.45 -11.01
C THR A 89 0.73 0.61 -10.14
N PRO A 90 -0.49 0.33 -10.63
CA PRO A 90 -1.69 0.30 -9.77
C PRO A 90 -1.55 -0.61 -8.57
N HIS A 91 -0.79 -1.71 -8.71
CA HIS A 91 -0.52 -2.64 -7.61
C HIS A 91 0.37 -2.00 -6.52
N VAL A 92 1.39 -1.25 -6.93
CA VAL A 92 2.25 -0.48 -6.02
C VAL A 92 1.43 0.57 -5.26
N LEU A 93 0.52 1.29 -5.95
CA LEU A 93 -0.37 2.24 -5.28
C LEU A 93 -1.28 1.56 -4.24
N ARG A 94 -1.78 0.36 -4.56
CA ARG A 94 -2.56 -0.44 -3.61
C ARG A 94 -1.74 -0.83 -2.38
N HIS A 95 -0.48 -1.26 -2.56
CA HIS A 95 0.42 -1.57 -1.44
C HIS A 95 0.72 -0.32 -0.60
N THR A 96 0.98 0.81 -1.25
CA THR A 96 1.21 2.08 -0.55
C THR A 96 0.00 2.47 0.29
N CYS A 97 -1.21 2.36 -0.28
CA CYS A 97 -2.45 2.61 0.45
C CYS A 97 -2.59 1.68 1.67
N ALA A 98 -2.28 0.38 1.50
CA ALA A 98 -2.32 -0.59 2.59
C ALA A 98 -1.36 -0.21 3.72
N MET A 99 -0.11 0.12 3.39
CA MET A 99 0.91 0.52 4.37
C MET A 99 0.51 1.79 5.12
N HIS A 100 0.07 2.84 4.42
CA HIS A 100 -0.39 4.07 5.07
C HIS A 100 -1.62 3.82 5.96
N SER A 101 -2.56 2.97 5.53
CA SER A 101 -3.72 2.63 6.34
C SER A 101 -3.32 1.83 7.59
N LEU A 102 -2.35 0.93 7.47
CA LEU A 102 -1.82 0.18 8.62
C LEU A 102 -1.12 1.10 9.60
N GLN A 103 -0.23 1.97 9.13
CA GLN A 103 0.48 2.96 9.96
C GLN A 103 -0.48 3.90 10.68
N ALA A 104 -1.57 4.32 10.01
CA ALA A 104 -2.54 5.21 10.59
C ALA A 104 -3.48 4.55 11.61
N THR A 105 -3.77 3.25 11.45
CA THR A 105 -4.79 2.56 12.25
C THR A 105 -4.21 1.54 13.22
N GLY A 106 -3.01 1.02 12.98
CA GLY A 106 -2.42 -0.12 13.70
C GLY A 106 -3.23 -1.41 13.57
N ASP A 107 -4.25 -1.44 12.68
CA ASP A 107 -5.22 -2.53 12.64
C ASP A 107 -5.26 -3.18 11.25
N ILE A 108 -4.64 -4.34 11.16
CA ILE A 108 -4.59 -5.14 9.93
C ILE A 108 -5.97 -5.59 9.43
N ARG A 109 -6.95 -5.76 10.33
CA ARG A 109 -8.30 -6.17 9.97
C ARG A 109 -9.01 -5.08 9.21
N LYS A 110 -8.85 -3.81 9.65
CA LYS A 110 -9.36 -2.64 8.92
C LYS A 110 -8.75 -2.54 7.53
N VAL A 111 -7.44 -2.75 7.41
CA VAL A 111 -6.75 -2.76 6.11
C VAL A 111 -7.30 -3.86 5.21
N ALA A 112 -7.50 -5.08 5.74
CA ALA A 112 -8.07 -6.21 4.98
C ALA A 112 -9.48 -5.90 4.47
N LEU A 113 -10.34 -5.32 5.30
CA LEU A 113 -11.69 -4.89 4.94
C LEU A 113 -11.66 -3.84 3.81
N TRP A 114 -10.85 -2.81 3.93
CA TRP A 114 -10.73 -1.75 2.93
C TRP A 114 -10.24 -2.26 1.58
N LEU A 115 -9.23 -3.11 1.60
CA LEU A 115 -8.67 -3.69 0.38
C LEU A 115 -9.55 -4.81 -0.19
N GLY A 116 -10.50 -5.32 0.58
CA GLY A 116 -11.36 -6.44 0.19
C GLY A 116 -10.58 -7.73 0.02
N HIS A 117 -9.64 -7.99 0.92
CA HIS A 117 -8.94 -9.26 0.95
C HIS A 117 -9.86 -10.38 1.42
N ALA A 118 -9.86 -11.50 0.70
CA ALA A 118 -10.66 -12.66 1.05
C ALA A 118 -10.14 -13.35 2.33
N SER A 119 -8.87 -13.18 2.63
CA SER A 119 -8.16 -13.72 3.78
C SER A 119 -7.26 -12.66 4.40
N ILE A 120 -7.18 -12.63 5.73
CA ILE A 120 -6.23 -11.80 6.49
C ILE A 120 -4.79 -12.13 6.12
N GLN A 121 -4.49 -13.40 5.82
CA GLN A 121 -3.14 -13.83 5.39
C GLN A 121 -2.60 -13.00 4.22
N SER A 122 -3.46 -12.60 3.28
CA SER A 122 -3.06 -11.71 2.19
C SER A 122 -2.65 -10.30 2.65
N THR A 123 -2.99 -9.94 3.89
CA THR A 123 -2.71 -8.64 4.49
C THR A 123 -1.54 -8.71 5.46
N GLU A 124 -1.21 -9.89 5.99
CA GLU A 124 -0.10 -10.12 6.95
C GLU A 124 1.27 -9.73 6.38
N ILE A 125 1.42 -9.73 5.04
CA ILE A 125 2.65 -9.26 4.39
C ILE A 125 2.99 -7.82 4.79
N TYR A 126 1.98 -6.99 5.08
CA TYR A 126 2.18 -5.59 5.49
C TYR A 126 2.67 -5.47 6.92
N LEU A 127 2.23 -6.34 7.83
CA LEU A 127 2.77 -6.41 9.21
C LEU A 127 4.26 -6.78 9.21
N ARG A 128 4.67 -7.66 8.31
CA ARG A 128 6.09 -8.05 8.19
C ARG A 128 6.95 -6.92 7.64
N ALA A 129 6.37 -6.07 6.80
CA ALA A 129 7.07 -4.95 6.17
C ALA A 129 7.14 -3.70 7.06
N ASP A 130 6.25 -3.57 8.07
CA ASP A 130 6.22 -2.43 8.97
C ASP A 130 7.07 -2.70 10.23
N PRO A 131 8.22 -2.02 10.42
CA PRO A 131 9.03 -2.15 11.62
C PRO A 131 8.43 -1.41 12.83
N THR A 132 7.46 -0.51 12.63
CA THR A 132 6.98 0.41 13.66
C THR A 132 6.34 -0.33 14.83
N GLU A 133 5.50 -1.31 14.57
CA GLU A 133 4.88 -2.14 15.62
C GLU A 133 5.92 -2.90 16.46
N LYS A 134 6.99 -3.37 15.82
CA LYS A 134 8.08 -4.07 16.53
C LYS A 134 8.86 -3.13 17.42
N LEU A 135 9.10 -1.89 16.95
CA LEU A 135 9.78 -0.85 17.74
C LEU A 135 8.90 -0.39 18.91
N GLU A 136 7.61 -0.20 18.70
CA GLU A 136 6.66 0.13 19.77
C GLU A 136 6.54 -0.98 20.81
N ALA A 137 6.50 -2.24 20.38
CA ALA A 137 6.50 -3.39 21.28
C ALA A 137 7.79 -3.45 22.10
N LEU A 138 8.95 -3.19 21.50
CA LEU A 138 10.24 -3.10 22.20
C LEU A 138 10.26 -1.92 23.19
N ALA A 139 9.70 -0.78 22.84
CA ALA A 139 9.61 0.38 23.72
C ALA A 139 8.72 0.10 24.94
N LYS A 140 7.62 -0.65 24.75
CA LYS A 140 6.72 -1.06 25.84
C LYS A 140 7.35 -2.10 26.78
N LEU A 141 8.21 -2.96 26.26
CA LEU A 141 8.89 -3.98 27.06
C LEU A 141 10.00 -3.40 27.95
N GLY A 142 10.47 -2.19 27.68
CA GLY A 142 11.62 -1.60 28.34
C GLY A 142 12.93 -2.37 28.03
N ALA A 143 14.04 -1.68 28.09
CA ALA A 143 15.33 -2.36 27.94
C ALA A 143 15.56 -3.26 29.17
N PRO A 144 15.94 -4.54 28.98
CA PRO A 144 16.26 -5.39 30.13
C PRO A 144 17.42 -4.76 30.92
N VAL A 145 17.25 -4.64 32.22
CA VAL A 145 18.30 -4.16 33.12
C VAL A 145 19.38 -5.24 33.20
N LEU A 146 20.27 -5.22 32.25
CA LEU A 146 21.43 -6.10 32.25
C LEU A 146 22.43 -5.59 33.30
N LYS A 147 22.65 -6.37 34.36
CA LYS A 147 23.78 -6.14 35.26
C LYS A 147 25.03 -6.15 34.41
N LYS A 148 25.86 -5.09 34.52
CA LYS A 148 27.19 -5.04 33.90
C LYS A 148 28.04 -6.18 34.48
N GLY A 149 27.98 -7.35 33.88
CA GLY A 149 28.85 -8.47 34.13
C GLY A 149 30.01 -8.44 33.11
N ARG A 150 31.19 -8.74 33.52
CA ARG A 150 32.28 -9.01 32.59
C ARG A 150 31.97 -10.32 31.89
N PHE A 151 31.46 -10.23 30.66
CA PHE A 151 31.31 -11.42 29.82
C PHE A 151 32.72 -11.92 29.46
N LYS A 152 33.06 -13.10 29.98
CA LYS A 152 34.23 -13.87 29.52
C LYS A 152 33.72 -14.89 28.53
N ALA A 153 33.89 -14.63 27.24
CA ALA A 153 33.57 -15.62 26.21
C ALA A 153 34.46 -16.86 26.43
N PRO A 154 33.87 -18.09 26.37
CA PRO A 154 34.65 -19.30 26.36
C PRO A 154 35.66 -19.29 25.18
N ASP A 155 36.88 -19.77 25.39
CA ASP A 155 37.92 -19.78 24.35
C ASP A 155 37.46 -20.41 23.03
N LYS A 156 36.59 -21.44 23.11
CA LYS A 156 35.92 -22.03 21.92
C LYS A 156 35.15 -21.03 21.10
N LEU A 157 34.38 -20.13 21.73
CA LEU A 157 33.58 -19.13 21.04
C LEU A 157 34.46 -18.07 20.35
N ILE A 158 35.54 -17.66 21.02
CA ILE A 158 36.53 -16.75 20.45
C ILE A 158 37.24 -17.36 19.26
N ALA A 159 37.58 -18.64 19.32
CA ALA A 159 38.18 -19.39 18.21
C ALA A 159 37.22 -19.48 17.00
N MET A 160 35.95 -19.76 17.23
CA MET A 160 34.91 -19.81 16.18
C MET A 160 34.68 -18.45 15.53
N LEU A 161 34.63 -17.35 16.32
CA LEU A 161 34.47 -16.01 15.79
C LEU A 161 35.69 -15.53 15.00
N LYS A 162 36.87 -15.89 15.42
CA LYS A 162 38.13 -15.61 14.68
C LYS A 162 38.16 -16.39 13.37
N ALA A 163 37.78 -17.67 13.37
CA ALA A 163 37.70 -18.48 12.16
C ALA A 163 36.66 -17.95 11.15
N ALA A 164 35.52 -17.46 11.62
CA ALA A 164 34.49 -16.85 10.78
C ALA A 164 34.89 -15.45 10.25
N ALA A 165 35.77 -14.72 10.94
CA ALA A 165 36.22 -13.40 10.56
C ALA A 165 37.44 -13.41 9.64
N SER A 166 38.10 -14.56 9.40
CA SER A 166 39.18 -14.69 8.45
C SER A 166 38.63 -14.64 7.03
N PRO A 167 39.02 -13.68 6.18
CA PRO A 167 38.58 -13.65 4.79
C PRO A 167 39.14 -14.89 4.10
N GLY A 168 38.22 -15.78 3.67
CA GLY A 168 38.58 -16.93 2.85
C GLY A 168 39.25 -16.45 1.58
N ASN A 169 40.49 -16.91 1.34
CA ASN A 169 41.14 -16.87 0.04
C ASN A 169 40.25 -17.58 -0.98
N TYR A 170 39.53 -16.82 -1.79
CA TYR A 170 39.06 -17.30 -3.09
C TYR A 170 40.21 -17.01 -4.06
N ALA A 171 41.13 -17.95 -4.16
CA ALA A 171 42.07 -18.08 -5.27
C ALA A 171 41.62 -19.31 -6.09
N GLU A 172 41.50 -19.07 -7.40
CA GLU A 172 41.28 -19.95 -8.53
C GLU A 172 39.83 -20.36 -8.84
#